data_345ca9c24b47e92f0932a2ad65c1e51a
#
_entry.id   345ca9c24b47e92f0932a2ad65c1e51a
#
_cell.length_a   1.000
_cell.length_b   1.000
_cell.length_c   1.000
_cell.angle_alpha   90.00
_cell.angle_beta   90.00
_cell.angle_gamma   90.00
#
_symmetry.space_group_name_H-M   'P 1'
#
loop_
_entity.id
_entity.type
_entity.pdbx_description
1 polymer ?
#
loop_
_entity_poly.entity_id
_entity_poly.type
_entity_poly.pdbx_seq_one_letter_code
_entity_poly.pdbx_strand_id
1 'polypeptide(L)'
;EKLRQIEASNMVLEKEPVDLLELAQAVKTAFEPELAKKKLTCMVTGESAIISGDQKRLHHVIFNLVSNAVKYSTESGQILIDIHNLGKNVQLTVKDQGIGIPKEDIPLIFERFYRTDRSRNRKTGGAGIGLTIVKAIVLAHGGNISVESVKGCGSCFTVVLPKN
;
A
#
# COMPACT_ATOMS: atom_id res chain seq x y z
N GLU A 1 -5.02 22.93 12.09
CA GLU A 1 -3.90 22.10 11.79
C GLU A 1 -3.84 21.62 10.36
N LYS A 2 -2.75 21.88 9.71
CA LYS A 2 -2.62 21.45 8.33
C LYS A 2 -2.61 19.96 8.18
N LEU A 3 -2.02 19.26 9.14
CA LEU A 3 -1.93 17.81 9.05
C LEU A 3 -3.28 17.15 9.14
N ARG A 4 -4.25 17.80 9.75
CA ARG A 4 -5.60 17.26 9.78
C ARG A 4 -6.28 17.30 8.45
N GLN A 5 -5.82 18.15 7.54
CA GLN A 5 -6.45 18.29 6.25
C GLN A 5 -6.29 17.06 5.38
N ILE A 6 -5.38 16.16 5.75
CA ILE A 6 -5.25 14.91 5.03
C ILE A 6 -6.13 13.80 5.58
N GLU A 7 -6.91 14.10 6.59
CA GLU A 7 -7.86 13.12 7.10
C GLU A 7 -9.00 12.94 6.10
N ALA A 8 -9.60 11.74 6.14
CA ALA A 8 -10.59 11.36 5.15
C ALA A 8 -11.72 12.37 4.99
N SER A 9 -12.19 12.92 6.10
CA SER A 9 -13.33 13.83 6.08
C SER A 9 -13.04 15.16 5.38
N ASN A 10 -11.75 15.49 5.22
CA ASN A 10 -11.34 16.75 4.63
C ASN A 10 -10.76 16.60 3.23
N MET A 11 -10.71 15.38 2.73
CA MET A 11 -10.08 15.13 1.43
C MET A 11 -11.10 15.23 0.32
N VAL A 12 -10.79 16.05 -0.69
CA VAL A 12 -11.62 16.19 -1.87
C VAL A 12 -11.06 15.29 -2.96
N LEU A 13 -11.91 14.41 -3.47
CA LEU A 13 -11.50 13.45 -4.49
C LEU A 13 -12.02 13.89 -5.86
N GLU A 14 -11.18 13.75 -6.87
CA GLU A 14 -11.57 13.94 -8.26
C GLU A 14 -11.83 12.56 -8.85
N LYS A 15 -13.05 12.09 -8.71
CA LYS A 15 -13.39 10.72 -9.07
C LYS A 15 -13.56 10.54 -10.57
N GLU A 16 -13.02 9.43 -11.05
CA GLU A 16 -13.13 8.99 -12.44
C GLU A 16 -13.03 7.48 -12.46
N PRO A 17 -13.38 6.82 -13.57
CA PRO A 17 -13.20 5.37 -13.65
C PRO A 17 -11.70 5.04 -13.58
N VAL A 18 -11.33 4.17 -12.67
CA VAL A 18 -9.94 3.75 -12.48
C VAL A 18 -9.90 2.23 -12.49
N ASP A 19 -9.07 1.64 -13.37
CA ASP A 19 -8.84 0.20 -13.37
C ASP A 19 -7.67 -0.09 -12.45
N LEU A 20 -7.96 -0.73 -11.33
CA LEU A 20 -6.94 -1.00 -10.33
C LEU A 20 -5.86 -1.96 -10.82
N LEU A 21 -6.21 -2.89 -11.71
CA LEU A 21 -5.20 -3.79 -12.24
C LEU A 21 -4.18 -3.05 -13.09
N GLU A 22 -4.66 -2.15 -13.96
CA GLU A 22 -3.75 -1.34 -14.76
C GLU A 22 -2.87 -0.46 -13.90
N LEU A 23 -3.46 0.12 -12.86
CA LEU A 23 -2.72 0.99 -11.96
C LEU A 23 -1.63 0.21 -11.23
N ALA A 24 -1.95 -1.01 -10.79
CA ALA A 24 -0.97 -1.86 -10.13
C ALA A 24 0.18 -2.22 -11.06
N GLN A 25 -0.12 -2.51 -12.33
CA GLN A 25 0.91 -2.84 -13.29
C GLN A 25 1.81 -1.64 -13.57
N ALA A 26 1.24 -0.44 -13.63
CA ALA A 26 2.03 0.76 -13.81
C ALA A 26 2.99 1.00 -12.65
N VAL A 27 2.54 0.76 -11.44
CA VAL A 27 3.39 0.90 -10.26
C VAL A 27 4.51 -0.13 -10.28
N LYS A 28 4.19 -1.38 -10.62
CA LYS A 28 5.22 -2.43 -10.73
C LYS A 28 6.31 -1.99 -11.71
N THR A 29 5.90 -1.48 -12.87
CA THR A 29 6.86 -1.05 -13.87
C THR A 29 7.77 0.06 -13.34
N ALA A 30 7.20 0.98 -12.56
CA ALA A 30 7.98 2.07 -11.99
C ALA A 30 9.05 1.58 -11.02
N PHE A 31 8.86 0.42 -10.42
CA PHE A 31 9.81 -0.13 -9.45
C PHE A 31 10.80 -1.13 -10.05
N GLU A 32 10.77 -1.35 -11.36
CA GLU A 32 11.66 -2.36 -11.97
C GLU A 32 13.13 -2.18 -11.63
N PRO A 33 13.68 -0.96 -11.65
CA PRO A 33 15.10 -0.81 -11.29
C PRO A 33 15.40 -1.26 -9.87
N GLU A 34 14.54 -0.89 -8.92
CA GLU A 34 14.74 -1.27 -7.52
C GLU A 34 14.55 -2.76 -7.31
N LEU A 35 13.59 -3.34 -8.02
CA LEU A 35 13.38 -4.78 -7.94
C LEU A 35 14.60 -5.53 -8.43
N ALA A 36 15.20 -5.07 -9.53
CA ALA A 36 16.39 -5.70 -10.08
C ALA A 36 17.56 -5.62 -9.12
N LYS A 37 17.73 -4.50 -8.45
CA LYS A 37 18.85 -4.32 -7.52
C LYS A 37 18.80 -5.32 -6.37
N LYS A 38 17.63 -5.63 -5.88
CA LYS A 38 17.45 -6.58 -4.77
C LYS A 38 17.11 -7.98 -5.26
N LYS A 39 17.08 -8.18 -6.57
CA LYS A 39 16.71 -9.46 -7.18
C LYS A 39 15.33 -9.91 -6.72
N LEU A 40 14.43 -8.96 -6.53
CA LEU A 40 13.06 -9.26 -6.12
C LEU A 40 12.21 -9.61 -7.33
N THR A 41 11.28 -10.53 -7.12
CA THR A 41 10.27 -10.85 -8.11
C THR A 41 8.97 -10.19 -7.68
N CYS A 42 8.35 -9.44 -8.58
CA CYS A 42 7.05 -8.82 -8.31
C CYS A 42 6.04 -9.34 -9.30
N MET A 43 4.95 -9.90 -8.80
CA MET A 43 3.87 -10.41 -9.63
C MET A 43 2.61 -9.60 -9.39
N VAL A 44 1.92 -9.29 -10.48
CA VAL A 44 0.60 -8.68 -10.42
C VAL A 44 -0.39 -9.72 -10.92
N THR A 45 -1.35 -10.08 -10.07
CA THR A 45 -2.33 -11.11 -10.41
C THR A 45 -3.73 -10.58 -10.21
N GLY A 46 -4.72 -11.34 -10.67
CA GLY A 46 -6.11 -10.97 -10.48
C GLY A 46 -6.74 -10.55 -11.79
N GLU A 47 -7.78 -9.73 -11.68
CA GLU A 47 -8.58 -9.36 -12.82
C GLU A 47 -8.79 -7.85 -12.84
N SER A 48 -9.16 -7.37 -14.04
CA SER A 48 -9.51 -5.97 -14.20
C SER A 48 -10.67 -5.62 -13.28
N ALA A 49 -10.54 -4.51 -12.57
CA ALA A 49 -11.59 -4.08 -11.66
C ALA A 49 -11.62 -2.55 -11.66
N ILE A 50 -12.73 -2.02 -12.14
CA ILE A 50 -12.87 -0.57 -12.30
C ILE A 50 -13.69 -0.03 -11.14
N ILE A 51 -13.15 1.01 -10.50
CA ILE A 51 -13.88 1.71 -9.45
C ILE A 51 -13.97 3.19 -9.80
N SER A 52 -14.90 3.87 -9.15
CA SER A 52 -14.97 5.32 -9.22
C SER A 52 -14.05 5.86 -8.14
N GLY A 53 -12.91 6.43 -8.55
CA GLY A 53 -11.93 6.87 -7.57
C GLY A 53 -11.02 7.94 -8.13
N ASP A 54 -10.15 8.42 -7.28
CA ASP A 54 -9.18 9.46 -7.64
C ASP A 54 -7.88 8.76 -8.05
N GLN A 55 -7.58 8.81 -9.33
CA GLN A 55 -6.46 8.04 -9.89
C GLN A 55 -5.13 8.41 -9.23
N LYS A 56 -4.87 9.69 -9.04
CA LYS A 56 -3.61 10.12 -8.44
C LYS A 56 -3.48 9.63 -6.99
N ARG A 57 -4.57 9.71 -6.25
CA ARG A 57 -4.57 9.29 -4.86
C ARG A 57 -4.43 7.78 -4.74
N LEU A 58 -5.13 7.04 -5.60
CA LEU A 58 -5.03 5.58 -5.59
C LEU A 58 -3.65 5.12 -6.04
N HIS A 59 -3.05 5.82 -7.01
CA HIS A 59 -1.66 5.56 -7.38
C HIS A 59 -0.75 5.71 -6.16
N HIS A 60 -0.95 6.76 -5.39
CA HIS A 60 -0.17 7.01 -4.18
C HIS A 60 -0.29 5.85 -3.19
N VAL A 61 -1.51 5.32 -3.02
CA VAL A 61 -1.72 4.18 -2.13
C VAL A 61 -0.89 2.97 -2.58
N ILE A 62 -1.04 2.59 -3.84
CA ILE A 62 -0.34 1.41 -4.35
C ILE A 62 1.17 1.63 -4.35
N PHE A 63 1.60 2.82 -4.78
CA PHE A 63 3.02 3.15 -4.81
C PHE A 63 3.65 3.01 -3.41
N ASN A 64 2.98 3.53 -2.39
CA ASN A 64 3.55 3.48 -1.05
C ASN A 64 3.55 2.07 -0.47
N LEU A 65 2.51 1.29 -0.74
CA LEU A 65 2.49 -0.09 -0.26
C LEU A 65 3.58 -0.91 -0.94
N VAL A 66 3.78 -0.72 -2.24
CA VAL A 66 4.83 -1.43 -2.97
C VAL A 66 6.22 -0.93 -2.53
N SER A 67 6.36 0.38 -2.30
CA SER A 67 7.61 0.94 -1.83
C SER A 67 8.02 0.30 -0.50
N ASN A 68 7.08 0.17 0.43
CA ASN A 68 7.34 -0.51 1.70
C ASN A 68 7.74 -1.97 1.47
N ALA A 69 7.03 -2.65 0.57
CA ALA A 69 7.34 -4.05 0.29
C ALA A 69 8.75 -4.21 -0.25
N VAL A 70 9.16 -3.34 -1.17
CA VAL A 70 10.51 -3.38 -1.73
C VAL A 70 11.54 -3.08 -0.65
N LYS A 71 11.27 -2.05 0.15
CA LYS A 71 12.24 -1.59 1.15
C LYS A 71 12.53 -2.64 2.21
N TYR A 72 11.52 -3.37 2.63
CA TYR A 72 11.64 -4.31 3.74
C TYR A 72 11.72 -5.77 3.32
N SER A 73 11.66 -6.06 2.01
CA SER A 73 11.83 -7.43 1.53
C SER A 73 13.29 -7.85 1.63
N THR A 74 13.49 -9.15 1.87
CA THR A 74 14.83 -9.72 1.80
C THR A 74 15.21 -9.92 0.35
N GLU A 75 16.52 -9.94 0.09
CA GLU A 75 17.02 -10.15 -1.26
C GLU A 75 16.49 -11.46 -1.82
N SER A 76 16.11 -11.44 -3.09
CA SER A 76 15.56 -12.60 -3.81
C SER A 76 14.17 -13.02 -3.35
N GLY A 77 13.51 -12.18 -2.55
CA GLY A 77 12.15 -12.46 -2.14
C GLY A 77 11.13 -12.17 -3.22
N GLN A 78 9.86 -12.35 -2.87
CA GLN A 78 8.75 -12.13 -3.78
C GLN A 78 7.79 -11.09 -3.23
N ILE A 79 7.25 -10.28 -4.13
CA ILE A 79 6.19 -9.33 -3.83
C ILE A 79 5.01 -9.70 -4.72
N LEU A 80 3.82 -9.77 -4.12
CA LEU A 80 2.61 -10.08 -4.86
C LEU A 80 1.62 -8.94 -4.71
N ILE A 81 1.12 -8.45 -5.85
CA ILE A 81 0.03 -7.49 -5.88
C ILE A 81 -1.15 -8.21 -6.51
N ASP A 82 -2.24 -8.32 -5.77
CA ASP A 82 -3.40 -9.05 -6.25
C ASP A 82 -4.63 -8.15 -6.24
N ILE A 83 -5.42 -8.21 -7.32
CA ILE A 83 -6.68 -7.47 -7.44
C ILE A 83 -7.80 -8.49 -7.52
N HIS A 84 -8.67 -8.47 -6.53
CA HIS A 84 -9.75 -9.43 -6.42
C HIS A 84 -11.10 -8.73 -6.39
N ASN A 85 -12.00 -9.15 -7.27
CA ASN A 85 -13.32 -8.55 -7.38
C ASN A 85 -14.26 -9.20 -6.38
N LEU A 86 -14.85 -8.38 -5.50
CA LEU A 86 -15.75 -8.86 -4.45
C LEU A 86 -17.20 -8.50 -4.73
N GLY A 87 -17.55 -8.19 -5.98
CA GLY A 87 -18.89 -7.76 -6.31
C GLY A 87 -19.03 -6.26 -6.20
N LYS A 88 -19.53 -5.77 -5.07
CA LYS A 88 -19.67 -4.32 -4.87
C LYS A 88 -18.37 -3.65 -4.49
N ASN A 89 -17.39 -4.41 -4.07
CA ASN A 89 -16.08 -3.90 -3.64
C ASN A 89 -14.98 -4.57 -4.43
N VAL A 90 -13.78 -3.98 -4.35
CA VAL A 90 -12.57 -4.56 -4.93
C VAL A 90 -11.56 -4.67 -3.81
N GLN A 91 -10.86 -5.79 -3.76
CA GLN A 91 -9.80 -6.01 -2.78
C GLN A 91 -8.45 -5.95 -3.46
N LEU A 92 -7.59 -5.10 -2.94
CA LEU A 92 -6.21 -4.97 -3.38
C LEU A 92 -5.32 -5.49 -2.26
N THR A 93 -4.43 -6.42 -2.60
CA THR A 93 -3.51 -6.99 -1.62
C THR A 93 -2.08 -6.77 -2.08
N VAL A 94 -1.21 -6.32 -1.17
CA VAL A 94 0.23 -6.22 -1.42
C VAL A 94 0.91 -7.06 -0.35
N LYS A 95 1.58 -8.13 -0.79
CA LYS A 95 2.19 -9.10 0.11
C LYS A 95 3.69 -9.19 -0.16
N ASP A 96 4.48 -9.21 0.90
CA ASP A 96 5.92 -9.35 0.76
C ASP A 96 6.44 -10.47 1.66
N GLN A 97 7.68 -10.86 1.42
CA GLN A 97 8.38 -11.87 2.21
C GLN A 97 9.54 -11.20 2.94
N GLY A 98 9.23 -10.13 3.63
CA GLY A 98 10.26 -9.32 4.28
C GLY A 98 10.41 -9.60 5.76
N ILE A 99 10.89 -8.59 6.46
CA ILE A 99 11.17 -8.73 7.89
C ILE A 99 9.91 -8.79 8.73
N GLY A 100 8.77 -8.41 8.16
CA GLY A 100 7.54 -8.35 8.91
C GLY A 100 7.48 -7.17 9.85
N ILE A 101 6.37 -7.07 10.57
CA ILE A 101 6.12 -5.99 11.52
C ILE A 101 5.89 -6.64 12.88
N PRO A 102 6.58 -6.20 13.94
CA PRO A 102 6.31 -6.73 15.28
C PRO A 102 4.85 -6.56 15.63
N LYS A 103 4.28 -7.58 16.27
CA LYS A 103 2.86 -7.59 16.58
C LYS A 103 2.43 -6.36 17.37
N GLU A 104 3.25 -5.93 18.30
CA GLU A 104 2.93 -4.77 19.12
C GLU A 104 2.92 -3.46 18.33
N ASP A 105 3.59 -3.44 17.17
CA ASP A 105 3.63 -2.23 16.35
C ASP A 105 2.48 -2.13 15.36
N ILE A 106 1.81 -3.26 15.06
CA ILE A 106 0.76 -3.27 14.06
C ILE A 106 -0.32 -2.22 14.29
N PRO A 107 -0.83 -2.03 15.52
CA PRO A 107 -1.86 -1.01 15.73
C PRO A 107 -1.37 0.41 15.48
N LEU A 108 -0.06 0.62 15.43
CA LEU A 108 0.51 1.96 15.39
C LEU A 108 0.98 2.40 14.00
N ILE A 109 1.11 1.48 13.05
CA ILE A 109 1.79 1.79 11.79
C ILE A 109 1.05 2.80 10.93
N PHE A 110 -0.24 3.04 11.18
CA PHE A 110 -1.01 4.03 10.45
C PHE A 110 -1.07 5.38 11.16
N GLU A 111 -0.43 5.49 12.32
CA GLU A 111 -0.44 6.74 13.04
C GLU A 111 0.61 7.68 12.49
N ARG A 112 0.31 8.97 12.61
CA ARG A 112 1.21 10.00 12.11
C ARG A 112 2.53 9.96 12.86
N PHE A 113 3.62 10.06 12.09
CA PHE A 113 4.99 10.05 12.60
C PHE A 113 5.43 8.72 13.19
N TYR A 114 4.59 7.67 13.08
CA TYR A 114 5.03 6.37 13.55
C TYR A 114 6.13 5.81 12.65
N ARG A 115 7.11 5.17 13.25
CA ARG A 115 8.15 4.41 12.57
C ARG A 115 8.56 3.25 13.44
N THR A 116 8.93 2.14 12.80
CA THR A 116 9.56 1.04 13.51
C THR A 116 10.98 1.44 13.85
N ASP A 117 11.65 0.64 14.69
CA ASP A 117 13.04 0.92 15.01
C ASP A 117 13.92 1.02 13.77
N ARG A 118 13.65 0.15 12.79
CA ARG A 118 14.42 0.19 11.55
C ARG A 118 14.16 1.46 10.76
N SER A 119 12.91 1.86 10.66
CA SER A 119 12.59 3.04 9.86
C SER A 119 12.98 4.34 10.55
N ARG A 120 13.26 4.29 11.83
CA ARG A 120 13.79 5.46 12.53
C ARG A 120 15.23 5.77 12.12
N ASN A 121 15.92 4.77 11.59
CA ASN A 121 17.22 5.00 11.01
C ASN A 121 17.06 5.92 9.82
N ARG A 122 17.89 6.96 9.74
CA ARG A 122 17.78 7.94 8.67
C ARG A 122 17.84 7.34 7.28
N LYS A 123 18.58 6.25 7.13
CA LYS A 123 18.72 5.60 5.83
C LYS A 123 17.46 4.97 5.33
N THR A 124 16.56 4.63 6.23
CA THR A 124 15.31 3.97 5.86
C THR A 124 14.09 4.78 6.24
N GLY A 125 14.29 6.01 6.69
CA GLY A 125 13.20 6.81 7.21
C GLY A 125 12.13 7.11 6.18
N GLY A 126 10.93 7.37 6.66
CA GLY A 126 9.83 7.81 5.82
C GLY A 126 8.77 6.76 5.54
N ALA A 127 9.14 5.46 5.57
CA ALA A 127 8.20 4.42 5.20
C ALA A 127 6.95 4.41 6.08
N GLY A 128 7.13 4.48 7.39
CA GLY A 128 6.00 4.45 8.30
C GLY A 128 5.10 5.66 8.19
N ILE A 129 5.69 6.82 7.84
CA ILE A 129 4.92 8.05 7.71
C ILE A 129 3.94 7.97 6.53
N GLY A 130 4.36 7.32 5.44
CA GLY A 130 3.53 7.19 4.26
C GLY A 130 2.22 6.49 4.51
N LEU A 131 2.14 5.64 5.51
CA LEU A 131 0.95 4.86 5.79
C LEU A 131 -0.18 5.69 6.39
N THR A 132 0.12 6.79 7.07
CA THR A 132 -0.92 7.69 7.56
C THR A 132 -1.73 8.24 6.40
N ILE A 133 -1.03 8.69 5.36
CA ILE A 133 -1.70 9.27 4.19
C ILE A 133 -2.43 8.17 3.41
N VAL A 134 -1.82 6.99 3.30
CA VAL A 134 -2.45 5.86 2.63
C VAL A 134 -3.82 5.55 3.28
N LYS A 135 -3.84 5.48 4.60
CA LYS A 135 -5.09 5.21 5.29
C LYS A 135 -6.12 6.31 5.05
N ALA A 136 -5.69 7.58 5.08
CA ALA A 136 -6.59 8.69 4.85
C ALA A 136 -7.22 8.61 3.46
N ILE A 137 -6.42 8.27 2.44
CA ILE A 137 -6.93 8.15 1.08
C ILE A 137 -7.95 7.01 0.98
N VAL A 138 -7.63 5.86 1.56
CA VAL A 138 -8.53 4.71 1.53
C VAL A 138 -9.86 5.04 2.20
N LEU A 139 -9.81 5.67 3.37
CA LEU A 139 -11.03 6.04 4.08
C LEU A 139 -11.83 7.08 3.30
N ALA A 140 -11.15 8.01 2.62
CA ALA A 140 -11.84 9.01 1.82
C ALA A 140 -12.61 8.37 0.67
N HIS A 141 -12.16 7.22 0.18
CA HIS A 141 -12.86 6.47 -0.86
C HIS A 141 -13.96 5.57 -0.29
N GLY A 142 -14.18 5.61 1.01
CA GLY A 142 -15.17 4.75 1.65
C GLY A 142 -14.69 3.33 1.88
N GLY A 143 -13.39 3.11 1.79
CA GLY A 143 -12.83 1.79 1.94
C GLY A 143 -12.19 1.55 3.28
N ASN A 144 -11.44 0.47 3.35
CA ASN A 144 -10.77 0.08 4.58
C ASN A 144 -9.41 -0.54 4.25
N ILE A 145 -8.46 -0.41 5.17
CA ILE A 145 -7.15 -1.00 5.00
C ILE A 145 -6.80 -1.77 6.27
N SER A 146 -6.19 -2.93 6.08
CA SER A 146 -5.75 -3.77 7.19
C SER A 146 -4.39 -4.37 6.87
N VAL A 147 -3.73 -4.90 7.89
CA VAL A 147 -2.43 -5.51 7.72
C VAL A 147 -2.36 -6.76 8.58
N GLU A 148 -1.75 -7.80 8.00
CA GLU A 148 -1.35 -8.99 8.74
C GLU A 148 0.14 -9.15 8.54
N SER A 149 0.85 -9.44 9.62
CA SER A 149 2.29 -9.52 9.53
C SER A 149 2.81 -10.45 10.61
N VAL A 150 3.86 -11.20 10.25
CA VAL A 150 4.58 -12.04 11.19
C VAL A 150 6.04 -11.66 11.10
N LYS A 151 6.61 -11.26 12.22
CA LYS A 151 8.02 -10.84 12.26
C LYS A 151 8.89 -11.97 11.71
N GLY A 152 9.73 -11.63 10.75
CA GLY A 152 10.62 -12.59 10.11
C GLY A 152 10.00 -13.32 8.93
N CYS A 153 8.70 -13.17 8.68
CA CYS A 153 8.02 -13.89 7.60
C CYS A 153 7.46 -12.99 6.51
N GLY A 154 7.18 -11.73 6.83
CA GLY A 154 6.66 -10.79 5.85
C GLY A 154 5.38 -10.14 6.28
N SER A 155 4.82 -9.36 5.38
CA SER A 155 3.62 -8.57 5.64
C SER A 155 2.64 -8.68 4.49
N CYS A 156 1.36 -8.51 4.81
CA CYS A 156 0.29 -8.52 3.82
C CYS A 156 -0.65 -7.36 4.14
N PHE A 157 -0.70 -6.38 3.25
CA PHE A 157 -1.61 -5.25 3.37
C PHE A 157 -2.82 -5.50 2.46
N THR A 158 -4.00 -5.31 3.01
CA THR A 158 -5.24 -5.52 2.28
C THR A 158 -6.05 -4.23 2.27
N VAL A 159 -6.39 -3.76 1.09
CA VAL A 159 -7.23 -2.57 0.90
C VAL A 159 -8.52 -3.02 0.24
N VAL A 160 -9.65 -2.64 0.82
CA VAL A 160 -10.96 -2.92 0.23
C VAL A 160 -11.59 -1.59 -0.13
N LEU A 161 -12.01 -1.44 -1.37
CA LEU A 161 -12.56 -0.21 -1.90
C LEU A 161 -13.92 -0.47 -2.53
N PRO A 162 -14.91 0.40 -2.28
CA PRO A 162 -16.19 0.28 -2.97
C PRO A 162 -16.01 0.68 -4.43
N LYS A 163 -16.79 0.07 -5.32
CA LYS A 163 -16.73 0.41 -6.73
C LYS A 163 -17.34 1.76 -7.05
N ASN A 164 -18.28 2.22 -6.22
CA ASN A 164 -18.95 3.50 -6.44
C ASN A 164 -18.70 4.46 -5.30
#